data_9228c01e4ba4f4d048da870a3a6f04ba
#
_entry.id   9228c01e4ba4f4d048da870a3a6f04ba
#
_cell.length_a   1.000
_cell.length_b   1.000
_cell.length_c   1.000
_cell.angle_alpha   90.00
_cell.angle_beta   90.00
_cell.angle_gamma   90.00
#
_symmetry.space_group_name_H-M   'P 1'
#
loop_
_entity.id
_entity.type
_entity.pdbx_description
1 polymer ?
#
loop_
_entity_poly.entity_id
_entity_poly.type
_entity_poly.pdbx_seq_one_letter_code
_entity_poly.pdbx_strand_id
1 'polypeptide(L)'
;GYDQVDRYLPKGEVERIPIDAKIAELENDAMQGGRGVSVNPGENHAVHAQVHLEDANRFLQALQQNQVDPKVAMSYLQVQYPHSTAHVEQLASDPSRREEVGVAKQILNQMREAVENIGKQLAAQAQREAQARASEQGGQVDPKTQLAIQKAQIDSQIKLQQSQLDQKLKVADVQQKMAIRDAEAAQKIRQKSLA
;
A
#
# COMPACT_ATOMS: atom_id res chain seq x y z
N GLY A 1 29.32 -11.69 -46.21
CA GLY A 1 28.50 -10.53 -46.40
C GLY A 1 27.58 -10.28 -45.21
N TYR A 2 28.12 -10.05 -43.97
CA TYR A 2 27.31 -9.66 -42.80
C TYR A 2 27.39 -8.17 -42.46
N ASP A 3 28.09 -7.38 -43.31
CA ASP A 3 28.40 -5.95 -43.06
C ASP A 3 27.28 -4.95 -43.43
N GLN A 4 26.10 -5.41 -43.83
CA GLN A 4 25.04 -4.47 -44.26
C GLN A 4 23.86 -4.32 -43.29
N VAL A 5 23.82 -5.06 -42.22
CA VAL A 5 22.69 -4.99 -41.27
C VAL A 5 22.74 -3.71 -40.40
N ASP A 6 23.93 -3.22 -40.12
CA ASP A 6 24.14 -2.00 -39.30
C ASP A 6 23.76 -0.68 -40.00
N ARG A 7 23.44 -0.73 -41.29
CA ARG A 7 23.08 0.47 -42.08
C ARG A 7 21.62 0.88 -41.98
N TYR A 8 20.76 0.00 -41.48
CA TYR A 8 19.33 0.22 -41.45
C TYR A 8 18.74 0.33 -40.03
N LEU A 9 19.54 0.12 -39.01
CA LEU A 9 19.13 0.41 -37.65
C LEU A 9 19.52 1.84 -37.30
N PRO A 10 18.60 2.71 -36.92
CA PRO A 10 18.96 4.03 -36.43
C PRO A 10 19.90 3.86 -35.24
N LYS A 11 21.10 4.43 -35.35
CA LYS A 11 22.03 4.59 -34.22
C LYS A 11 21.49 5.67 -33.29
N GLY A 12 20.31 5.49 -32.77
CA GLY A 12 19.84 6.16 -31.58
C GLY A 12 20.22 5.28 -30.41
N GLU A 13 20.91 5.79 -29.42
CA GLU A 13 20.87 5.23 -28.10
C GLU A 13 19.41 5.24 -27.68
N VAL A 14 18.68 4.19 -28.06
CA VAL A 14 17.44 3.87 -27.42
C VAL A 14 17.87 3.48 -26.01
N GLU A 15 17.72 4.39 -25.06
CA GLU A 15 17.76 4.03 -23.64
C GLU A 15 16.86 2.80 -23.53
N ARG A 16 17.48 1.65 -23.38
CA ARG A 16 16.74 0.41 -23.15
C ARG A 16 16.21 0.54 -21.74
N ILE A 17 15.00 1.08 -21.62
CA ILE A 17 14.24 0.98 -20.37
C ILE A 17 14.28 -0.51 -20.00
N PRO A 18 14.83 -0.87 -18.83
CA PRO A 18 14.86 -2.27 -18.42
C PRO A 18 13.47 -2.87 -18.59
N ILE A 19 13.38 -4.09 -19.11
CA ILE A 19 12.10 -4.76 -19.35
C ILE A 19 11.27 -4.76 -18.08
N ASP A 20 11.91 -4.99 -16.93
CA ASP A 20 11.25 -4.95 -15.61
C ASP A 20 10.59 -3.59 -15.30
N ALA A 21 11.23 -2.47 -15.64
CA ALA A 21 10.63 -1.15 -15.46
C ALA A 21 9.37 -0.99 -16.31
N LYS A 22 9.38 -1.49 -17.55
CA LYS A 22 8.21 -1.43 -18.43
C LYS A 22 7.07 -2.32 -17.94
N ILE A 23 7.40 -3.49 -17.40
CA ILE A 23 6.42 -4.38 -16.77
C ILE A 23 5.80 -3.68 -15.57
N ALA A 24 6.61 -3.10 -14.68
CA ALA A 24 6.13 -2.38 -13.51
C ALA A 24 5.24 -1.17 -13.85
N GLU A 25 5.53 -0.44 -14.95
CA GLU A 25 4.63 0.61 -15.45
C GLU A 25 3.26 0.06 -15.87
N LEU A 26 3.22 -1.06 -16.61
CA LEU A 26 1.96 -1.72 -17.02
C LEU A 26 1.18 -2.25 -15.81
N GLU A 27 1.85 -2.68 -14.78
CA GLU A 27 1.23 -3.07 -13.50
C GLU A 27 0.62 -1.86 -12.79
N ASN A 28 1.30 -0.71 -12.78
CA ASN A 28 0.75 0.54 -12.27
C ASN A 28 -0.54 0.92 -12.99
N ASP A 29 -0.57 0.86 -14.32
CA ASP A 29 -1.78 1.12 -15.11
C ASP A 29 -2.94 0.18 -14.73
N ALA A 30 -2.64 -1.10 -14.50
CA ALA A 30 -3.62 -2.07 -14.06
C ALA A 30 -4.15 -1.74 -12.65
N MET A 31 -3.26 -1.38 -11.73
CA MET A 31 -3.60 -1.04 -10.34
C MET A 31 -4.34 0.30 -10.23
N GLN A 32 -4.06 1.29 -11.09
CA GLN A 32 -4.86 2.50 -11.19
C GLN A 32 -6.30 2.21 -11.60
N GLY A 33 -6.52 1.15 -12.39
CA GLY A 33 -7.85 0.61 -12.67
C GLY A 33 -8.46 -0.25 -11.54
N GLY A 34 -7.84 -0.31 -10.37
CA GLY A 34 -8.29 -1.10 -9.22
C GLY A 34 -8.06 -2.61 -9.36
N ARG A 35 -7.24 -3.06 -10.34
CA ARG A 35 -6.94 -4.47 -10.55
C ARG A 35 -5.70 -4.88 -9.76
N GLY A 36 -5.84 -5.91 -8.92
CA GLY A 36 -4.71 -6.50 -8.21
C GLY A 36 -3.76 -7.23 -9.19
N VAL A 37 -2.47 -7.08 -8.95
CA VAL A 37 -1.39 -7.74 -9.67
C VAL A 37 -0.60 -8.61 -8.69
N SER A 38 -0.19 -9.81 -9.13
CA SER A 38 0.60 -10.73 -8.31
C SER A 38 2.09 -10.42 -8.47
N VAL A 39 2.84 -10.45 -7.38
CA VAL A 39 4.30 -10.35 -7.39
C VAL A 39 4.91 -11.72 -7.72
N ASN A 40 5.81 -11.80 -8.71
CA ASN A 40 6.48 -13.03 -9.07
C ASN A 40 7.91 -13.07 -8.48
N PRO A 41 8.34 -14.22 -7.95
CA PRO A 41 9.67 -14.34 -7.33
C PRO A 41 10.86 -14.07 -8.26
N GLY A 42 10.65 -14.13 -9.58
CA GLY A 42 11.71 -13.93 -10.59
C GLY A 42 11.85 -12.49 -11.07
N GLU A 43 11.05 -11.56 -10.57
CA GLU A 43 11.10 -10.14 -10.95
C GLU A 43 12.29 -9.41 -10.31
N ASN A 44 12.73 -8.35 -10.96
CA ASN A 44 13.69 -7.43 -10.34
C ASN A 44 12.96 -6.53 -9.33
N HIS A 45 12.81 -7.05 -8.10
CA HIS A 45 12.07 -6.37 -7.03
C HIS A 45 12.57 -4.94 -6.75
N ALA A 46 13.85 -4.63 -7.00
CA ALA A 46 14.38 -3.28 -6.82
C ALA A 46 13.79 -2.31 -7.85
N VAL A 47 13.79 -2.71 -9.13
CA VAL A 47 13.21 -1.92 -10.20
C VAL A 47 11.71 -1.75 -10.02
N HIS A 48 10.98 -2.85 -9.72
CA HIS A 48 9.55 -2.80 -9.47
C HIS A 48 9.21 -1.91 -8.27
N ALA A 49 9.89 -2.08 -7.13
CA ALA A 49 9.67 -1.24 -5.96
C ALA A 49 9.89 0.24 -6.27
N GLN A 50 10.96 0.59 -6.99
CA GLN A 50 11.23 1.97 -7.39
C GLN A 50 10.09 2.54 -8.23
N VAL A 51 9.71 1.87 -9.32
CA VAL A 51 8.67 2.34 -10.25
C VAL A 51 7.32 2.46 -9.55
N HIS A 52 6.94 1.49 -8.73
CA HIS A 52 5.69 1.51 -7.99
C HIS A 52 5.63 2.61 -6.93
N LEU A 53 6.71 2.83 -6.19
CA LEU A 53 6.75 3.86 -5.15
C LEU A 53 6.84 5.27 -5.73
N GLU A 54 7.51 5.45 -6.86
CA GLU A 54 7.49 6.72 -7.60
C GLU A 54 6.09 7.06 -8.11
N ASP A 55 5.36 6.08 -8.65
CA ASP A 55 3.98 6.26 -9.08
C ASP A 55 3.06 6.56 -7.90
N ALA A 56 3.17 5.80 -6.80
CA ALA A 56 2.41 6.03 -5.58
C ALA A 56 2.66 7.42 -5.00
N ASN A 57 3.91 7.90 -5.01
CA ASN A 57 4.25 9.23 -4.52
C ASN A 57 3.62 10.34 -5.37
N ARG A 58 3.67 10.21 -6.71
CA ARG A 58 2.97 11.14 -7.64
C ARG A 58 1.46 11.14 -7.37
N PHE A 59 0.88 9.97 -7.17
CA PHE A 59 -0.53 9.82 -6.89
C PHE A 59 -0.94 10.45 -5.55
N LEU A 60 -0.14 10.26 -4.49
CA LEU A 60 -0.36 10.90 -3.19
C LEU A 60 -0.28 12.43 -3.28
N GLN A 61 0.63 12.98 -4.07
CA GLN A 61 0.72 14.41 -4.32
C GLN A 61 -0.54 14.94 -5.03
N ALA A 62 -1.02 14.24 -6.06
CA ALA A 62 -2.25 14.60 -6.76
C ALA A 62 -3.47 14.53 -5.83
N LEU A 63 -3.53 13.55 -4.92
CA LEU A 63 -4.57 13.44 -3.91
C LEU A 63 -4.54 14.62 -2.93
N GLN A 64 -3.37 15.04 -2.44
CA GLN A 64 -3.21 16.20 -1.57
C GLN A 64 -3.65 17.50 -2.24
N GLN A 65 -3.51 17.59 -3.56
CA GLN A 65 -3.95 18.74 -4.37
C GLN A 65 -5.43 18.66 -4.76
N ASN A 66 -6.19 17.69 -4.25
CA ASN A 66 -7.59 17.42 -4.59
C ASN A 66 -7.82 17.17 -6.10
N GLN A 67 -6.83 16.65 -6.81
CA GLN A 67 -6.91 16.32 -8.24
C GLN A 67 -7.46 14.92 -8.50
N VAL A 68 -7.62 14.12 -7.44
CA VAL A 68 -8.10 12.73 -7.51
C VAL A 68 -9.31 12.55 -6.60
N ASP A 69 -10.34 11.89 -7.12
CA ASP A 69 -11.52 11.53 -6.31
C ASP A 69 -11.12 10.54 -5.20
N PRO A 70 -11.57 10.76 -3.94
CA PRO A 70 -11.23 9.89 -2.82
C PRO A 70 -11.61 8.41 -3.02
N LYS A 71 -12.69 8.11 -3.76
CA LYS A 71 -13.08 6.72 -4.04
C LYS A 71 -12.12 6.06 -5.02
N VAL A 72 -11.69 6.80 -6.05
CA VAL A 72 -10.66 6.35 -7.00
C VAL A 72 -9.34 6.14 -6.27
N ALA A 73 -8.97 7.09 -5.40
CA ALA A 73 -7.77 6.98 -4.58
C ALA A 73 -7.78 5.75 -3.67
N MET A 74 -8.92 5.48 -3.03
CA MET A 74 -9.08 4.29 -2.19
C MET A 74 -8.89 3.01 -3.00
N SER A 75 -9.54 2.91 -4.17
CA SER A 75 -9.47 1.74 -5.04
C SER A 75 -8.04 1.45 -5.51
N TYR A 76 -7.28 2.48 -5.89
CA TYR A 76 -5.88 2.35 -6.28
C TYR A 76 -4.99 1.95 -5.10
N LEU A 77 -5.04 2.68 -4.00
CA LEU A 77 -4.16 2.45 -2.86
C LEU A 77 -4.38 1.09 -2.19
N GLN A 78 -5.60 0.56 -2.21
CA GLN A 78 -5.91 -0.77 -1.68
C GLN A 78 -5.20 -1.91 -2.42
N VAL A 79 -4.90 -1.76 -3.70
CA VAL A 79 -4.16 -2.75 -4.49
C VAL A 79 -2.68 -2.44 -4.57
N GLN A 80 -2.31 -1.16 -4.67
CA GLN A 80 -0.93 -0.72 -4.79
C GLN A 80 -0.11 -0.93 -3.51
N TYR A 81 -0.70 -0.65 -2.35
CA TYR A 81 0.00 -0.76 -1.06
C TYR A 81 0.49 -2.19 -0.77
N PRO A 82 -0.35 -3.25 -0.81
CA PRO A 82 0.13 -4.61 -0.57
C PRO A 82 1.11 -5.10 -1.63
N HIS A 83 0.93 -4.71 -2.91
CA HIS A 83 1.83 -5.07 -4.00
C HIS A 83 3.22 -4.46 -3.79
N SER A 84 3.30 -3.15 -3.58
CA SER A 84 4.57 -2.47 -3.29
C SER A 84 5.23 -2.97 -2.00
N THR A 85 4.44 -3.30 -0.97
CA THR A 85 4.95 -3.88 0.28
C THR A 85 5.65 -5.21 0.02
N ALA A 86 5.08 -6.08 -0.82
CA ALA A 86 5.68 -7.38 -1.14
C ALA A 86 7.05 -7.23 -1.83
N HIS A 87 7.21 -6.28 -2.77
CA HIS A 87 8.52 -6.00 -3.37
C HIS A 87 9.53 -5.47 -2.33
N VAL A 88 9.12 -4.54 -1.47
CA VAL A 88 10.01 -3.97 -0.43
C VAL A 88 10.41 -5.02 0.61
N GLU A 89 9.55 -5.97 0.93
CA GLU A 89 9.89 -7.11 1.81
C GLU A 89 10.95 -8.01 1.20
N GLN A 90 10.91 -8.26 -0.11
CA GLN A 90 11.96 -9.00 -0.82
C GLN A 90 13.29 -8.25 -0.78
N LEU A 91 13.28 -6.93 -0.99
CA LEU A 91 14.49 -6.10 -0.87
C LEU A 91 15.08 -6.10 0.54
N ALA A 92 14.23 -6.15 1.56
CA ALA A 92 14.67 -6.14 2.96
C ALA A 92 15.47 -7.40 3.36
N SER A 93 15.44 -8.45 2.53
CA SER A 93 16.29 -9.63 2.71
C SER A 93 17.77 -9.37 2.43
N ASP A 94 18.10 -8.32 1.67
CA ASP A 94 19.47 -7.89 1.35
C ASP A 94 19.93 -6.76 2.30
N PRO A 95 20.88 -7.03 3.21
CA PRO A 95 21.35 -6.03 4.16
C PRO A 95 22.04 -4.82 3.51
N SER A 96 22.56 -4.96 2.27
CA SER A 96 23.23 -3.87 1.54
C SER A 96 22.23 -2.78 1.09
N ARG A 97 20.94 -3.10 1.01
CA ARG A 97 19.86 -2.20 0.59
C ARG A 97 19.10 -1.52 1.74
N ARG A 98 19.67 -1.54 2.94
CA ARG A 98 19.00 -1.05 4.16
C ARG A 98 18.52 0.40 4.03
N GLU A 99 19.30 1.25 3.43
CA GLU A 99 18.96 2.67 3.24
C GLU A 99 17.78 2.82 2.25
N GLU A 100 17.85 2.15 1.11
CA GLU A 100 16.80 2.09 0.09
C GLU A 100 15.47 1.59 0.67
N VAL A 101 15.52 0.50 1.44
CA VAL A 101 14.36 -0.05 2.16
C VAL A 101 13.81 0.94 3.19
N GLY A 102 14.68 1.73 3.83
CA GLY A 102 14.28 2.79 4.77
C GLY A 102 13.43 3.86 4.10
N VAL A 103 13.85 4.35 2.93
CA VAL A 103 13.09 5.33 2.14
C VAL A 103 11.77 4.72 1.63
N ALA A 104 11.82 3.51 1.11
CA ALA A 104 10.63 2.79 0.64
C ALA A 104 9.56 2.66 1.72
N LYS A 105 9.95 2.30 2.95
CA LYS A 105 9.04 2.19 4.10
C LYS A 105 8.38 3.52 4.49
N GLN A 106 9.05 4.66 4.28
CA GLN A 106 8.43 5.97 4.51
C GLN A 106 7.27 6.22 3.55
N ILE A 107 7.44 5.92 2.26
CA ILE A 107 6.37 6.06 1.25
C ILE A 107 5.23 5.10 1.56
N LEU A 108 5.52 3.84 1.90
CA LEU A 108 4.50 2.87 2.31
C LEU A 108 3.69 3.34 3.54
N ASN A 109 4.33 3.97 4.51
CA ASN A 109 3.63 4.56 5.65
C ASN A 109 2.68 5.69 5.22
N GLN A 110 3.13 6.57 4.31
CA GLN A 110 2.27 7.64 3.77
C GLN A 110 1.06 7.06 3.01
N MET A 111 1.25 5.99 2.22
CA MET A 111 0.14 5.30 1.55
C MET A 111 -0.86 4.75 2.56
N ARG A 112 -0.39 4.10 3.62
CA ARG A 112 -1.25 3.57 4.69
C ARG A 112 -2.05 4.67 5.38
N GLU A 113 -1.40 5.77 5.74
CA GLU A 113 -2.06 6.93 6.36
C GLU A 113 -3.10 7.55 5.41
N ALA A 114 -2.81 7.62 4.12
CA ALA A 114 -3.76 8.08 3.12
C ALA A 114 -5.00 7.17 3.05
N VAL A 115 -4.83 5.86 3.02
CA VAL A 115 -5.94 4.88 3.05
C VAL A 115 -6.81 5.08 4.29
N GLU A 116 -6.21 5.22 5.47
CA GLU A 116 -6.94 5.45 6.72
C GLU A 116 -7.73 6.77 6.68
N ASN A 117 -7.11 7.84 6.19
CA ASN A 117 -7.74 9.16 6.13
C ASN A 117 -8.88 9.21 5.11
N ILE A 118 -8.69 8.64 3.92
CA ILE A 118 -9.74 8.51 2.91
C ILE A 118 -10.90 7.67 3.46
N GLY A 119 -10.62 6.56 4.13
CA GLY A 119 -11.63 5.73 4.75
C GLY A 119 -12.51 6.50 5.74
N LYS A 120 -11.89 7.32 6.61
CA LYS A 120 -12.60 8.19 7.54
C LYS A 120 -13.46 9.24 6.81
N GLN A 121 -12.93 9.86 5.76
CA GLN A 121 -13.67 10.85 4.96
C GLN A 121 -14.88 10.24 4.27
N LEU A 122 -14.72 9.09 3.61
CA LEU A 122 -15.81 8.38 2.94
C LEU A 122 -16.89 7.92 3.92
N ALA A 123 -16.50 7.44 5.10
CA ALA A 123 -17.44 7.06 6.15
C ALA A 123 -18.24 8.27 6.68
N ALA A 124 -17.57 9.40 6.91
CA ALA A 124 -18.23 10.64 7.33
C ALA A 124 -19.17 11.19 6.26
N GLN A 125 -18.78 11.11 4.98
CA GLN A 125 -19.64 11.50 3.88
C GLN A 125 -20.89 10.62 3.79
N ALA A 126 -20.73 9.30 3.86
CA ALA A 126 -21.85 8.37 3.84
C ALA A 126 -22.84 8.61 5.02
N GLN A 127 -22.32 8.95 6.20
CA GLN A 127 -23.15 9.32 7.35
C GLN A 127 -23.97 10.60 7.08
N ARG A 128 -23.34 11.63 6.53
CA ARG A 128 -24.04 12.91 6.21
C ARG A 128 -25.13 12.68 5.16
N GLU A 129 -24.82 11.90 4.11
CA GLU A 129 -25.80 11.56 3.08
C GLU A 129 -26.98 10.75 3.63
N ALA A 130 -26.71 9.82 4.54
CA ALA A 130 -27.78 9.05 5.21
C ALA A 130 -28.66 9.95 6.09
N GLN A 131 -28.08 10.89 6.83
CA GLN A 131 -28.81 11.86 7.64
C GLN A 131 -29.64 12.81 6.78
N ALA A 132 -29.08 13.32 5.66
CA ALA A 132 -29.81 14.18 4.73
C ALA A 132 -31.04 13.48 4.14
N ARG A 133 -30.87 12.23 3.67
CA ARG A 133 -32.00 11.42 3.15
C ARG A 133 -33.08 11.15 4.22
N ALA A 134 -32.67 10.94 5.46
CA ALA A 134 -33.61 10.75 6.57
C ALA A 134 -34.40 12.03 6.88
N SER A 135 -33.77 13.21 6.72
CA SER A 135 -34.44 14.50 6.92
C SER A 135 -35.34 14.91 5.75
N GLU A 136 -35.00 14.57 4.51
CA GLU A 136 -35.81 14.84 3.31
C GLU A 136 -37.09 13.98 3.23
N GLN A 137 -37.11 12.79 3.81
CA GLN A 137 -38.28 11.90 3.86
C GLN A 137 -39.30 12.31 4.92
N GLY A 138 -39.23 13.53 5.41
CA GLY A 138 -40.27 14.29 6.11
C GLY A 138 -41.09 13.51 7.13
N GLY A 139 -40.60 13.38 8.36
CA GLY A 139 -41.46 13.15 9.51
C GLY A 139 -41.84 11.69 9.80
N GLN A 140 -41.37 11.20 10.91
CA GLN A 140 -41.55 9.88 11.51
C GLN A 140 -40.70 8.79 10.88
N VAL A 141 -39.41 8.86 11.17
CA VAL A 141 -38.58 7.66 11.13
C VAL A 141 -39.18 6.68 12.13
N ASP A 142 -39.76 5.58 11.63
CA ASP A 142 -40.27 4.48 12.48
C ASP A 142 -39.19 4.16 13.54
N PRO A 143 -39.55 4.07 14.83
CA PRO A 143 -38.60 3.77 15.90
C PRO A 143 -37.73 2.53 15.63
N LYS A 144 -38.24 1.56 14.85
CA LYS A 144 -37.47 0.40 14.37
C LYS A 144 -36.34 0.76 13.43
N THR A 145 -36.56 1.72 12.52
CA THR A 145 -35.53 2.19 11.57
C THR A 145 -34.45 2.99 12.29
N GLN A 146 -34.84 3.81 13.28
CA GLN A 146 -33.90 4.55 14.12
C GLN A 146 -33.03 3.61 14.95
N LEU A 147 -33.59 2.54 15.50
CA LEU A 147 -32.87 1.50 16.24
C LEU A 147 -31.91 0.73 15.32
N ALA A 148 -32.33 0.43 14.08
CA ALA A 148 -31.49 -0.26 13.08
C ALA A 148 -30.28 0.59 12.66
N ILE A 149 -30.45 1.90 12.47
CA ILE A 149 -29.37 2.86 12.17
C ILE A 149 -28.39 2.93 13.34
N GLN A 150 -28.91 3.03 14.57
CA GLN A 150 -28.09 3.09 15.78
C GLN A 150 -27.29 1.79 15.97
N LYS A 151 -27.91 0.63 15.72
CA LYS A 151 -27.23 -0.66 15.77
C LYS A 151 -26.14 -0.79 14.71
N ALA A 152 -26.38 -0.36 13.47
CA ALA A 152 -25.39 -0.36 12.40
C ALA A 152 -24.20 0.57 12.71
N GLN A 153 -24.42 1.70 13.38
CA GLN A 153 -23.35 2.60 13.85
C GLN A 153 -22.49 1.94 14.94
N ILE A 154 -23.13 1.29 15.90
CA ILE A 154 -22.43 0.56 16.97
C ILE A 154 -21.63 -0.59 16.39
N ASP A 155 -22.20 -1.38 15.48
CA ASP A 155 -21.52 -2.51 14.83
C ASP A 155 -20.30 -2.03 13.99
N SER A 156 -20.43 -0.89 13.32
CA SER A 156 -19.31 -0.27 12.58
C SER A 156 -18.19 0.20 13.52
N GLN A 157 -18.51 0.80 14.65
CA GLN A 157 -17.54 1.22 15.66
C GLN A 157 -16.84 0.01 16.29
N ILE A 158 -17.58 -1.05 16.59
CA ILE A 158 -17.02 -2.29 17.16
C ILE A 158 -16.05 -2.93 16.16
N LYS A 159 -16.41 -3.03 14.87
CA LYS A 159 -15.52 -3.56 13.82
C LYS A 159 -14.26 -2.72 13.67
N LEU A 160 -14.37 -1.40 13.73
CA LEU A 160 -13.21 -0.51 13.66
C LEU A 160 -12.28 -0.71 14.87
N GLN A 161 -12.84 -0.79 16.07
CA GLN A 161 -12.06 -1.07 17.29
C GLN A 161 -11.41 -2.46 17.25
N GLN A 162 -12.12 -3.48 16.79
CA GLN A 162 -11.57 -4.83 16.63
C GLN A 162 -10.41 -4.84 15.64
N SER A 163 -10.56 -4.18 14.49
CA SER A 163 -9.48 -4.05 13.49
C SER A 163 -8.24 -3.34 14.06
N GLN A 164 -8.43 -2.27 14.85
CA GLN A 164 -7.33 -1.58 15.51
C GLN A 164 -6.66 -2.44 16.58
N LEU A 165 -7.44 -3.23 17.31
CA LEU A 165 -6.92 -4.15 18.32
C LEU A 165 -6.11 -5.28 17.67
N ASP A 166 -6.61 -5.86 16.58
CA ASP A 166 -5.91 -6.89 15.81
C ASP A 166 -4.60 -6.39 15.22
N GLN A 167 -4.60 -5.14 14.71
CA GLN A 167 -3.36 -4.51 14.24
C GLN A 167 -2.34 -4.31 15.39
N LYS A 168 -2.79 -3.83 16.55
CA LYS A 168 -1.92 -3.67 17.73
C LYS A 168 -1.35 -5.01 18.19
N LEU A 169 -2.17 -6.06 18.21
CA LEU A 169 -1.73 -7.41 18.59
C LEU A 169 -0.70 -7.97 17.59
N LYS A 170 -0.91 -7.78 16.28
CA LYS A 170 0.06 -8.18 15.25
C LYS A 170 1.39 -7.43 15.40
N VAL A 171 1.35 -6.12 15.64
CA VAL A 171 2.56 -5.31 15.87
C VAL A 171 3.28 -5.78 17.13
N ALA A 172 2.57 -6.04 18.22
CA ALA A 172 3.15 -6.54 19.46
C ALA A 172 3.78 -7.94 19.27
N ASP A 173 3.13 -8.85 18.55
CA ASP A 173 3.66 -10.17 18.24
C ASP A 173 4.96 -10.10 17.40
N VAL A 174 4.99 -9.21 16.40
CA VAL A 174 6.20 -8.96 15.59
C VAL A 174 7.33 -8.38 16.45
N GLN A 175 7.03 -7.40 17.31
CA GLN A 175 8.03 -6.82 18.21
C GLN A 175 8.58 -7.86 19.18
N GLN A 176 7.72 -8.72 19.74
CA GLN A 176 8.14 -9.78 20.65
C GLN A 176 9.02 -10.82 19.93
N LYS A 177 8.68 -11.22 18.70
CA LYS A 177 9.50 -12.11 17.88
C LYS A 177 10.85 -11.51 17.52
N MET A 178 10.91 -10.22 17.21
CA MET A 178 12.17 -9.52 16.98
C MET A 178 13.05 -9.49 18.24
N ALA A 179 12.46 -9.15 19.39
CA ALA A 179 13.21 -9.13 20.67
C ALA A 179 13.79 -10.50 21.04
N ILE A 180 13.05 -11.58 20.80
CA ILE A 180 13.53 -12.96 21.01
C ILE A 180 14.69 -13.27 20.06
N ARG A 181 14.60 -12.96 18.78
CA ARG A 181 15.68 -13.16 17.79
C ARG A 181 16.95 -12.39 18.16
N ASP A 182 16.81 -11.15 18.59
CA ASP A 182 17.94 -10.31 19.00
C ASP A 182 18.60 -10.86 20.25
N ALA A 183 17.83 -11.34 21.22
CA ALA A 183 18.35 -12.00 22.41
C ALA A 183 19.10 -13.31 22.09
N GLU A 184 18.56 -14.15 21.21
CA GLU A 184 19.22 -15.38 20.74
C GLU A 184 20.51 -15.08 19.97
N ALA A 185 20.51 -14.05 19.11
CA ALA A 185 21.71 -13.63 18.37
C ALA A 185 22.80 -13.12 19.33
N ALA A 186 22.43 -12.32 20.33
CA ALA A 186 23.38 -11.83 21.37
C ALA A 186 23.95 -12.99 22.19
N GLN A 187 23.14 -14.01 22.50
CA GLN A 187 23.60 -15.17 23.25
C GLN A 187 24.57 -16.03 22.44
N LYS A 188 24.34 -16.22 21.13
CA LYS A 188 25.26 -16.92 20.20
C LYS A 188 26.61 -16.19 20.07
N ILE A 189 26.60 -14.87 20.03
CA ILE A 189 27.82 -14.06 19.95
C ILE A 189 28.63 -14.23 21.26
N ARG A 190 27.98 -14.17 22.43
CA ARG A 190 28.63 -14.41 23.72
C ARG A 190 29.27 -15.81 23.84
N GLN A 191 28.57 -16.83 23.37
CA GLN A 191 29.12 -18.20 23.40
C GLN A 191 30.36 -18.36 22.52
N LYS A 192 30.39 -17.69 21.33
CA LYS A 192 31.54 -17.72 20.42
C LYS A 192 32.75 -16.91 20.95
N SER A 193 32.55 -15.93 21.80
CA SER A 193 33.65 -15.13 22.39
C SER A 193 34.29 -15.77 23.63
N LEU A 194 33.69 -16.85 24.14
CA LEU A 194 34.17 -17.58 25.32
C LEU A 194 34.83 -18.94 24.95
N ALA A 195 34.83 -19.31 23.68
CA ALA A 195 35.49 -20.51 23.14
C ALA A 195 36.76 -20.15 22.37
#